data_421ce1df93f194d42d5b32c03584e5d4
#
_entry.id   421ce1df93f194d42d5b32c03584e5d4
#
_cell.length_a   1.000
_cell.length_b   1.000
_cell.length_c   1.000
_cell.angle_alpha   90.00
_cell.angle_beta   90.00
_cell.angle_gamma   90.00
#
_symmetry.space_group_name_H-M   'P 1'
#
loop_
_entity.id
_entity.type
_entity.pdbx_description
1 polymer ?
#
loop_
_entity_poly.entity_id
_entity_poly.type
_entity_poly.pdbx_seq_one_letter_code
_entity_poly.pdbx_strand_id
1 'polypeptide(L)'
;MRMSTSRRTTAEATEAEGTPRLVTYPVPDGAPTNASFTVNVRTPGGSWQQLGIYLATLNLISTATGAGQIQNSSLAFFDFADTVEVEVTYMKGGVRKARIRPDSYGIEPELDADTVRFELTEPRNLVVQVNDEVFDALHLFARPLETDRPAPDDPDVLYFGPGLHATEGGVVTVPSGRTVYLDGGAVLKSRVYFKDVENAGLAGRGVIWASPGGGCTVEGSRNISIGTVTMLNPDGYAVTVAESEGVTITGLGSFSSKAWGDGIDIFSSSDVTIDGVFMRNADDCIAIYTHRWDYYGDTRDITVRNSTLWADVAHPINVGTHGNTDAPEVLENLTFQNIDVCDHREPQILYQGVLALNPGDGNLIRNVRVDGMRVEDFREGQLINMRIMFNETYNTSAGRGIDGVHIKDLSYTGTHAATALLIGYDQDHLIQNITFENLVVNGTVIADSMSKPSWFRTSDYVPMYANEHVKDLKFITTAEATAGPAGGEVSIASP
;
A
#
# COMPACT_ATOMS: atom_id res chain seq x y z
N MET A 1 71.36 -3.91 41.19
CA MET A 1 70.46 -4.47 40.19
C MET A 1 69.09 -4.65 40.84
N ARG A 2 68.24 -3.68 40.70
CA ARG A 2 66.85 -3.74 41.20
C ARG A 2 65.91 -3.50 40.03
N MET A 3 65.12 -4.51 39.68
CA MET A 3 64.10 -4.46 38.66
C MET A 3 62.86 -3.71 39.21
N SER A 4 62.48 -2.65 38.51
CA SER A 4 61.23 -1.94 38.74
C SER A 4 60.11 -2.58 37.93
N THR A 5 59.10 -3.11 38.58
CA THR A 5 57.88 -3.62 37.96
C THR A 5 56.91 -2.47 37.79
N SER A 6 56.71 -2.03 36.55
CA SER A 6 55.66 -1.09 36.19
C SER A 6 54.32 -1.79 36.19
N ARG A 7 53.42 -1.39 37.06
CA ARG A 7 52.00 -1.71 37.01
C ARG A 7 51.35 -0.95 35.86
N ARG A 8 50.85 -1.66 34.85
CA ARG A 8 49.93 -1.13 33.90
C ARG A 8 48.54 -1.01 34.59
N THR A 9 48.08 0.22 34.78
CA THR A 9 46.69 0.51 35.04
C THR A 9 45.92 0.32 33.71
N THR A 10 45.01 -0.64 33.67
CA THR A 10 43.99 -0.74 32.64
C THR A 10 43.00 0.39 32.87
N ALA A 11 42.99 1.36 31.95
CA ALA A 11 41.91 2.32 31.87
C ALA A 11 40.66 1.54 31.41
N GLU A 12 39.64 1.52 32.23
CA GLU A 12 38.28 1.18 31.80
C GLU A 12 37.88 2.17 30.73
N ALA A 13 37.66 1.66 29.52
CA ALA A 13 37.05 2.42 28.45
C ALA A 13 35.60 2.71 28.90
N THR A 14 35.31 3.95 29.15
CA THR A 14 33.92 4.44 29.21
C THR A 14 33.29 4.12 27.85
N GLU A 15 32.29 3.23 27.85
CA GLU A 15 31.42 3.04 26.69
C GLU A 15 30.88 4.43 26.31
N ALA A 16 31.12 4.83 25.07
CA ALA A 16 30.45 5.98 24.47
C ALA A 16 28.94 5.70 24.56
N GLU A 17 28.13 6.68 24.96
CA GLU A 17 26.67 6.59 24.96
C GLU A 17 26.26 6.12 23.54
N GLY A 18 25.89 4.83 23.44
CA GLY A 18 25.55 4.21 22.17
C GLY A 18 24.26 4.79 21.62
N THR A 19 24.15 4.91 20.32
CA THR A 19 22.91 5.23 19.62
C THR A 19 21.77 4.37 20.18
N PRO A 20 20.62 4.96 20.58
CA PRO A 20 19.52 4.19 21.15
C PRO A 20 19.06 3.11 20.16
N ARG A 21 18.90 1.88 20.63
CA ARG A 21 18.46 0.74 19.79
C ARG A 21 16.94 0.65 19.69
N LEU A 22 16.22 1.42 20.48
CA LEU A 22 14.77 1.51 20.53
C LEU A 22 14.37 2.96 20.82
N VAL A 23 13.50 3.51 19.98
CA VAL A 23 12.96 4.87 20.13
C VAL A 23 11.45 4.82 20.09
N THR A 24 10.79 5.35 21.12
CA THR A 24 9.34 5.46 21.22
C THR A 24 8.91 6.91 21.16
N TYR A 25 7.69 7.15 20.69
CA TYR A 25 7.17 8.51 20.47
C TYR A 25 5.90 8.73 21.28
N PRO A 26 5.76 9.87 21.97
CA PRO A 26 4.54 10.18 22.70
C PRO A 26 3.39 10.51 21.74
N VAL A 27 2.16 10.20 22.15
CA VAL A 27 0.96 10.80 21.54
C VAL A 27 0.71 12.14 22.25
N PRO A 28 0.70 13.27 21.53
CA PRO A 28 0.53 14.57 22.18
C PRO A 28 -0.91 14.79 22.65
N ASP A 29 -1.07 15.63 23.67
CA ASP A 29 -2.37 16.03 24.17
C ASP A 29 -3.26 16.62 23.06
N GLY A 30 -4.50 16.17 23.00
CA GLY A 30 -5.47 16.59 21.99
C GLY A 30 -5.43 15.80 20.68
N ALA A 31 -4.46 14.91 20.47
CA ALA A 31 -4.49 13.95 19.39
C ALA A 31 -5.50 12.79 19.69
N PRO A 32 -6.07 12.14 18.66
CA PRO A 32 -7.04 11.08 18.87
C PRO A 32 -6.35 9.82 19.43
N THR A 33 -6.88 9.24 20.49
CA THR A 33 -6.36 8.03 21.14
C THR A 33 -7.38 6.90 21.20
N ASN A 34 -6.89 5.64 21.22
CA ASN A 34 -7.72 4.45 21.42
C ASN A 34 -7.18 3.61 22.59
N ALA A 35 -8.09 3.05 23.37
CA ALA A 35 -7.77 2.26 24.56
C ALA A 35 -8.09 0.75 24.37
N SER A 36 -8.34 0.29 23.15
CA SER A 36 -8.63 -1.14 22.90
C SER A 36 -7.43 -2.05 23.15
N PHE A 37 -6.21 -1.49 23.08
CA PHE A 37 -4.97 -2.22 23.30
C PHE A 37 -4.03 -1.46 24.23
N THR A 38 -3.13 -2.18 24.90
CA THR A 38 -1.88 -1.66 25.41
C THR A 38 -0.73 -2.37 24.73
N VAL A 39 0.33 -1.63 24.41
CA VAL A 39 1.50 -2.14 23.69
C VAL A 39 2.75 -1.78 24.45
N ASN A 40 3.55 -2.77 24.76
CA ASN A 40 4.86 -2.62 25.36
C ASN A 40 5.92 -3.20 24.41
N VAL A 41 7.06 -2.53 24.33
CA VAL A 41 8.21 -2.95 23.53
C VAL A 41 9.48 -2.88 24.36
N ARG A 42 10.46 -3.75 24.08
CA ARG A 42 11.80 -3.68 24.69
C ARG A 42 12.85 -4.33 23.80
N THR A 43 14.07 -3.91 23.95
CA THR A 43 15.23 -4.71 23.48
C THR A 43 15.39 -5.93 24.40
N PRO A 44 15.92 -7.07 23.90
CA PRO A 44 16.12 -8.26 24.74
C PRO A 44 16.88 -7.95 26.03
N GLY A 45 16.28 -8.31 27.18
CA GLY A 45 16.82 -8.02 28.50
C GLY A 45 16.68 -6.57 28.98
N GLY A 46 16.14 -5.67 28.18
CA GLY A 46 15.86 -4.28 28.54
C GLY A 46 14.56 -4.07 29.31
N SER A 47 14.30 -2.85 29.71
CA SER A 47 13.04 -2.49 30.37
C SER A 47 11.92 -2.29 29.34
N TRP A 48 10.71 -2.72 29.69
CA TRP A 48 9.53 -2.48 28.90
C TRP A 48 9.21 -0.98 28.79
N GLN A 49 8.92 -0.51 27.57
CA GLN A 49 8.48 0.83 27.24
C GLN A 49 7.06 0.75 26.65
N GLN A 50 6.12 1.43 27.28
CA GLN A 50 4.75 1.48 26.78
C GLN A 50 4.62 2.49 25.63
N LEU A 51 3.96 2.06 24.55
CA LEU A 51 3.70 2.93 23.40
C LEU A 51 2.44 3.78 23.59
N GLY A 52 2.44 4.96 23.03
CA GLY A 52 1.23 5.74 22.80
C GLY A 52 0.41 5.15 21.65
N ILE A 53 -0.93 5.14 21.77
CA ILE A 53 -1.83 4.55 20.80
C ILE A 53 -2.78 5.60 20.24
N TYR A 54 -2.69 5.83 18.93
CA TYR A 54 -3.60 6.67 18.19
C TYR A 54 -4.91 5.94 17.86
N LEU A 55 -6.00 6.69 17.75
CA LEU A 55 -7.24 6.21 17.15
C LEU A 55 -7.16 6.43 15.62
N ALA A 56 -7.21 5.34 14.87
CA ALA A 56 -7.49 5.35 13.43
C ALA A 56 -8.99 5.05 13.24
N THR A 57 -9.69 5.84 12.44
CA THR A 57 -11.06 5.52 12.04
C THR A 57 -11.08 4.90 10.65
N LEU A 58 -11.90 3.89 10.46
CA LEU A 58 -12.05 3.09 9.25
C LEU A 58 -13.52 3.07 8.81
N ASN A 59 -13.83 2.54 7.64
CA ASN A 59 -15.19 2.49 7.14
C ASN A 59 -15.67 1.05 6.88
N LEU A 60 -16.84 0.76 7.38
CA LEU A 60 -17.59 -0.45 7.05
C LEU A 60 -18.82 -0.07 6.23
N ILE A 61 -18.84 -0.43 4.95
CA ILE A 61 -20.02 -0.24 4.09
C ILE A 61 -21.02 -1.38 4.30
N SER A 62 -22.27 -1.04 4.55
CA SER A 62 -23.36 -2.00 4.56
C SER A 62 -23.68 -2.44 3.13
N THR A 63 -23.56 -3.73 2.82
CA THR A 63 -23.95 -4.28 1.51
C THR A 63 -25.43 -4.12 1.21
N ALA A 64 -26.27 -4.08 2.25
CA ALA A 64 -27.71 -3.93 2.08
C ALA A 64 -28.18 -2.51 1.75
N THR A 65 -27.44 -1.49 2.21
CA THR A 65 -27.89 -0.09 2.13
C THR A 65 -26.89 0.84 1.46
N GLY A 66 -25.64 0.42 1.25
CA GLY A 66 -24.53 1.27 0.81
C GLY A 66 -24.07 2.30 1.87
N ALA A 67 -24.66 2.29 3.06
CA ALA A 67 -24.31 3.25 4.10
C ALA A 67 -22.99 2.90 4.77
N GLY A 68 -22.10 3.88 4.90
CA GLY A 68 -20.86 3.77 5.67
C GLY A 68 -21.09 3.83 7.17
N GLN A 69 -20.31 3.04 7.91
CA GLN A 69 -20.28 3.03 9.37
C GLN A 69 -18.85 3.19 9.84
N ILE A 70 -18.59 4.23 10.61
CA ILE A 70 -17.25 4.46 11.15
C ILE A 70 -16.91 3.40 12.20
N GLN A 71 -15.75 2.80 12.03
CA GLN A 71 -15.17 1.81 12.91
C GLN A 71 -13.88 2.34 13.53
N ASN A 72 -13.60 1.95 14.77
CA ASN A 72 -12.39 2.35 15.47
C ASN A 72 -11.32 1.26 15.38
N SER A 73 -10.11 1.67 15.12
CA SER A 73 -8.93 0.84 15.13
C SER A 73 -7.79 1.51 15.90
N SER A 74 -6.74 0.77 16.21
CA SER A 74 -5.59 1.26 16.97
C SER A 74 -4.37 1.37 16.07
N LEU A 75 -3.55 2.41 16.29
CA LEU A 75 -2.27 2.60 15.61
C LEU A 75 -1.19 2.99 16.63
N ALA A 76 -0.07 2.28 16.59
CA ALA A 76 1.12 2.61 17.35
C ALA A 76 2.36 2.49 16.48
N PHE A 77 3.42 3.23 16.81
CA PHE A 77 4.68 3.14 16.09
C PHE A 77 5.88 3.44 16.98
N PHE A 78 7.00 2.86 16.60
CA PHE A 78 8.31 3.02 17.23
C PHE A 78 9.40 2.70 16.20
N ASP A 79 10.62 3.14 16.49
CA ASP A 79 11.79 2.83 15.68
C ASP A 79 12.74 1.91 16.46
N PHE A 80 13.39 0.98 15.75
CA PHE A 80 14.34 0.07 16.40
C PHE A 80 15.44 -0.42 15.45
N ALA A 81 16.48 -0.97 16.04
CA ALA A 81 17.52 -1.75 15.37
C ALA A 81 17.69 -3.11 16.04
N ASP A 82 18.10 -4.09 15.27
CA ASP A 82 18.34 -5.48 15.64
C ASP A 82 17.07 -6.24 16.05
N THR A 83 16.90 -6.55 17.34
CA THR A 83 15.74 -7.33 17.84
C THR A 83 14.95 -6.54 18.85
N VAL A 84 13.62 -6.64 18.77
CA VAL A 84 12.69 -6.10 19.76
C VAL A 84 11.65 -7.15 20.13
N GLU A 85 11.39 -7.28 21.45
CA GLU A 85 10.27 -8.04 21.98
C GLU A 85 9.03 -7.13 22.06
N VAL A 86 7.89 -7.64 21.63
CA VAL A 86 6.61 -6.93 21.59
C VAL A 86 5.59 -7.68 22.43
N GLU A 87 4.89 -6.94 23.30
CA GLU A 87 3.78 -7.43 24.12
C GLU A 87 2.55 -6.57 23.86
N VAL A 88 1.46 -7.19 23.38
CA VAL A 88 0.19 -6.53 23.05
C VAL A 88 -0.90 -7.14 23.91
N THR A 89 -1.56 -6.34 24.75
CA THR A 89 -2.71 -6.80 25.55
C THR A 89 -3.99 -6.19 25.00
N TYR A 90 -4.99 -7.04 24.70
CA TYR A 90 -6.32 -6.61 24.29
C TYR A 90 -7.18 -6.29 25.49
N MET A 91 -7.52 -5.03 25.67
CA MET A 91 -8.15 -4.52 26.89
C MET A 91 -9.62 -4.88 27.06
N LYS A 92 -10.27 -5.39 26.01
CA LYS A 92 -11.66 -5.88 26.08
C LYS A 92 -11.74 -7.35 26.53
N GLY A 93 -10.61 -8.06 26.57
CA GLY A 93 -10.51 -9.44 27.00
C GLY A 93 -11.12 -10.46 26.03
N GLY A 94 -11.04 -11.74 26.39
CA GLY A 94 -11.65 -12.82 25.64
C GLY A 94 -10.91 -13.20 24.36
N VAL A 95 -9.60 -13.04 24.33
CA VAL A 95 -8.75 -13.45 23.20
C VAL A 95 -8.67 -14.97 23.13
N ARG A 96 -9.05 -15.55 22.00
CA ARG A 96 -9.00 -16.98 21.72
C ARG A 96 -7.95 -17.32 20.67
N LYS A 97 -7.64 -16.38 19.79
CA LYS A 97 -6.60 -16.48 18.76
C LYS A 97 -6.05 -15.11 18.43
N ALA A 98 -4.83 -15.08 17.94
CA ALA A 98 -4.18 -13.90 17.41
C ALA A 98 -3.54 -14.24 16.05
N ARG A 99 -3.46 -13.25 15.17
CA ARG A 99 -2.83 -13.35 13.85
C ARG A 99 -2.02 -12.09 13.63
N ILE A 100 -0.80 -12.25 13.14
CA ILE A 100 0.04 -11.14 12.67
C ILE A 100 -0.05 -11.11 11.16
N ARG A 101 -0.42 -9.96 10.61
CA ARG A 101 -0.60 -9.77 9.16
C ARG A 101 0.35 -8.69 8.63
N PRO A 102 0.82 -8.79 7.38
CA PRO A 102 0.57 -9.83 6.39
C PRO A 102 1.09 -11.22 6.81
N ASP A 103 0.40 -12.27 6.38
CA ASP A 103 0.81 -13.67 6.64
C ASP A 103 2.20 -13.99 6.06
N SER A 104 2.59 -13.28 5.02
CA SER A 104 3.91 -13.41 4.38
C SER A 104 5.09 -13.16 5.31
N TYR A 105 4.87 -12.47 6.43
CA TYR A 105 5.91 -12.22 7.42
C TYR A 105 6.24 -13.49 8.24
N GLY A 106 5.34 -14.48 8.27
CA GLY A 106 5.56 -15.75 8.98
C GLY A 106 5.76 -15.59 10.48
N ILE A 107 5.19 -14.54 11.08
CA ILE A 107 5.31 -14.30 12.53
C ILE A 107 4.21 -15.05 13.25
N GLU A 108 4.61 -16.07 14.04
CA GLU A 108 3.71 -16.85 14.89
C GLU A 108 3.67 -16.25 16.31
N PRO A 109 2.56 -15.66 16.73
CA PRO A 109 2.47 -15.05 18.04
C PRO A 109 2.24 -16.09 19.16
N GLU A 110 2.82 -15.84 20.32
CA GLU A 110 2.46 -16.55 21.56
C GLU A 110 1.28 -15.86 22.22
N LEU A 111 0.28 -16.65 22.65
CA LEU A 111 -0.91 -16.15 23.33
C LEU A 111 -0.91 -16.58 24.80
N ASP A 112 -0.97 -15.62 25.72
CA ASP A 112 -1.10 -15.82 27.16
C ASP A 112 -2.27 -14.98 27.68
N ALA A 113 -3.41 -15.65 27.95
CA ALA A 113 -4.68 -15.00 28.24
C ALA A 113 -5.07 -13.97 27.16
N ASP A 114 -5.12 -12.68 27.50
CA ASP A 114 -5.46 -11.61 26.58
C ASP A 114 -4.22 -10.88 26.01
N THR A 115 -3.04 -11.46 26.23
CA THR A 115 -1.76 -10.89 25.81
C THR A 115 -1.13 -11.70 24.71
N VAL A 116 -0.72 -11.02 23.65
CA VAL A 116 -0.07 -11.54 22.44
C VAL A 116 1.39 -11.10 22.48
N ARG A 117 2.34 -12.06 22.37
CA ARG A 117 3.79 -11.79 22.37
C ARG A 117 4.44 -12.30 21.10
N PHE A 118 5.39 -11.54 20.60
CA PHE A 118 6.22 -11.92 19.45
C PHE A 118 7.51 -11.10 19.42
N GLU A 119 8.45 -11.52 18.58
CA GLU A 119 9.70 -10.80 18.35
C GLU A 119 9.74 -10.25 16.92
N LEU A 120 10.40 -9.11 16.76
CA LEU A 120 10.76 -8.56 15.44
C LEU A 120 12.28 -8.46 15.36
N THR A 121 12.85 -9.02 14.29
CA THR A 121 14.28 -8.97 13.98
C THR A 121 14.60 -8.00 12.85
N GLU A 122 13.57 -7.46 12.24
CA GLU A 122 13.66 -6.46 11.17
C GLU A 122 12.44 -5.54 11.17
N PRO A 123 12.56 -4.30 10.70
CA PRO A 123 11.46 -3.35 10.62
C PRO A 123 10.28 -3.89 9.78
N ARG A 124 9.06 -3.75 10.33
CA ARG A 124 7.82 -4.23 9.71
C ARG A 124 6.64 -3.32 10.06
N ASN A 125 5.81 -3.01 9.07
CA ASN A 125 4.48 -2.47 9.33
C ASN A 125 3.49 -3.63 9.32
N LEU A 126 2.83 -3.90 10.44
CA LEU A 126 2.01 -5.09 10.63
C LEU A 126 0.70 -4.81 11.35
N VAL A 127 -0.20 -5.78 11.32
CA VAL A 127 -1.47 -5.75 12.04
C VAL A 127 -1.53 -6.91 13.02
N VAL A 128 -1.79 -6.61 14.29
CA VAL A 128 -2.15 -7.60 15.30
C VAL A 128 -3.67 -7.70 15.31
N GLN A 129 -4.19 -8.79 14.76
CA GLN A 129 -5.61 -9.10 14.70
C GLN A 129 -5.95 -10.13 15.79
N VAL A 130 -6.90 -9.81 16.65
CA VAL A 130 -7.37 -10.72 17.69
C VAL A 130 -8.73 -11.27 17.31
N ASN A 131 -8.94 -12.55 17.60
CA ASN A 131 -10.11 -13.30 17.17
C ASN A 131 -10.29 -13.16 15.65
N ASP A 132 -11.46 -12.76 15.19
CA ASP A 132 -11.75 -12.46 13.78
C ASP A 132 -12.14 -10.98 13.61
N GLU A 133 -11.72 -10.12 14.55
CA GLU A 133 -12.03 -8.71 14.50
C GLU A 133 -11.26 -8.01 13.38
N VAL A 134 -11.98 -7.52 12.39
CA VAL A 134 -11.38 -6.86 11.22
C VAL A 134 -11.02 -5.41 11.51
N PHE A 135 -11.87 -4.73 12.29
CA PHE A 135 -11.73 -3.29 12.53
C PHE A 135 -11.04 -2.98 13.86
N ASP A 136 -11.45 -3.62 14.96
CA ASP A 136 -10.83 -3.44 16.27
C ASP A 136 -9.51 -4.22 16.36
N ALA A 137 -8.55 -3.79 15.54
CA ALA A 137 -7.23 -4.37 15.39
C ALA A 137 -6.15 -3.33 15.74
N LEU A 138 -4.94 -3.80 16.03
CA LEU A 138 -3.78 -2.92 16.25
C LEU A 138 -2.90 -2.91 14.99
N HIS A 139 -2.72 -1.74 14.41
CA HIS A 139 -1.69 -1.49 13.40
C HIS A 139 -0.41 -1.07 14.13
N LEU A 140 0.65 -1.83 13.97
CA LEU A 140 1.93 -1.59 14.63
C LEU A 140 3.00 -1.31 13.57
N PHE A 141 3.50 -0.09 13.54
CA PHE A 141 4.55 0.32 12.62
C PHE A 141 5.89 0.32 13.35
N ALA A 142 6.64 -0.75 13.15
CA ALA A 142 7.97 -0.93 13.68
C ALA A 142 8.97 -0.56 12.58
N ARG A 143 9.58 0.60 12.69
CA ARG A 143 10.36 1.25 11.64
C ARG A 143 11.86 1.16 11.93
N PRO A 144 12.73 1.33 10.92
CA PRO A 144 14.17 1.48 11.18
C PRO A 144 14.44 2.78 11.94
N LEU A 145 15.52 2.80 12.71
CA LEU A 145 15.99 4.03 13.36
C LEU A 145 16.20 5.13 12.31
N GLU A 146 15.78 6.33 12.66
CA GLU A 146 15.96 7.49 11.79
C GLU A 146 17.43 7.94 11.80
N THR A 147 18.03 8.09 10.64
CA THR A 147 19.43 8.48 10.46
C THR A 147 19.61 9.94 10.06
N ASP A 148 18.59 10.52 9.43
CA ASP A 148 18.69 11.82 8.75
C ASP A 148 17.77 12.88 9.38
N ARG A 149 17.64 12.86 10.71
CA ARG A 149 16.86 13.86 11.45
C ARG A 149 17.53 15.23 11.37
N PRO A 150 16.86 16.24 10.79
CA PRO A 150 17.42 17.58 10.68
C PRO A 150 17.48 18.30 12.03
N ALA A 151 18.34 19.32 12.13
CA ALA A 151 18.32 20.22 13.26
C ALA A 151 17.05 21.09 13.24
N PRO A 152 16.43 21.39 14.40
CA PRO A 152 15.23 22.22 14.46
C PRO A 152 15.39 23.64 13.92
N ASP A 153 16.60 24.15 13.87
CA ASP A 153 16.98 25.47 13.38
C ASP A 153 17.59 25.45 11.98
N ASP A 154 17.53 24.32 11.28
CA ASP A 154 17.97 24.21 9.89
C ASP A 154 17.15 25.17 9.01
N PRO A 155 17.80 26.14 8.32
CA PRO A 155 17.10 27.13 7.53
C PRO A 155 16.34 26.54 6.34
N ASP A 156 16.66 25.33 5.88
CA ASP A 156 16.02 24.68 4.76
C ASP A 156 14.88 23.74 5.18
N VAL A 157 14.54 23.73 6.48
CA VAL A 157 13.51 22.86 7.04
C VAL A 157 12.38 23.66 7.68
N LEU A 158 11.14 23.29 7.34
CA LEU A 158 9.94 23.70 8.07
C LEU A 158 9.67 22.66 9.16
N TYR A 159 10.27 22.87 10.33
CA TYR A 159 10.32 21.90 11.41
C TYR A 159 9.11 21.99 12.35
N PHE A 160 8.42 20.88 12.56
CA PHE A 160 7.34 20.71 13.53
C PHE A 160 7.80 19.71 14.61
N GLY A 161 8.09 20.20 15.80
CA GLY A 161 8.46 19.37 16.95
C GLY A 161 7.29 18.61 17.55
N PRO A 162 7.51 17.74 18.60
CA PRO A 162 6.43 17.06 19.28
C PRO A 162 5.32 18.00 19.75
N GLY A 163 4.05 17.61 19.57
CA GLY A 163 2.89 18.43 19.91
C GLY A 163 1.85 18.49 18.80
N LEU A 164 0.73 19.18 19.09
CA LEU A 164 -0.35 19.39 18.13
C LEU A 164 -0.16 20.75 17.43
N HIS A 165 -0.12 20.72 16.09
CA HIS A 165 0.12 21.86 15.23
C HIS A 165 -1.02 22.09 14.25
N ALA A 166 -1.31 23.35 13.96
CA ALA A 166 -2.20 23.77 12.89
C ALA A 166 -1.69 25.09 12.32
N THR A 167 -1.76 25.25 11.01
CA THR A 167 -1.42 26.51 10.34
C THR A 167 -2.67 27.31 10.00
N GLU A 168 -2.54 28.60 9.87
CA GLU A 168 -3.62 29.43 9.36
C GLU A 168 -4.03 28.96 7.95
N GLY A 169 -5.32 28.86 7.71
CA GLY A 169 -5.87 28.34 6.45
C GLY A 169 -5.73 26.82 6.27
N GLY A 170 -5.16 26.07 7.22
CA GLY A 170 -5.08 24.61 7.19
C GLY A 170 -4.15 24.03 6.11
N VAL A 171 -3.20 24.82 5.61
CA VAL A 171 -2.25 24.41 4.55
C VAL A 171 -0.83 24.85 4.90
N VAL A 172 0.14 23.95 4.67
CA VAL A 172 1.57 24.27 4.66
C VAL A 172 2.03 24.27 3.22
N THR A 173 2.23 25.43 2.61
CA THR A 173 2.81 25.54 1.27
C THR A 173 4.32 25.43 1.36
N VAL A 174 4.90 24.51 0.60
CA VAL A 174 6.33 24.19 0.65
C VAL A 174 7.04 24.85 -0.55
N PRO A 175 8.01 25.72 -0.33
CA PRO A 175 8.82 26.30 -1.42
C PRO A 175 9.82 25.29 -2.00
N SER A 176 10.31 25.54 -3.21
CA SER A 176 11.41 24.76 -3.80
C SER A 176 12.64 24.73 -2.87
N GLY A 177 13.31 23.60 -2.82
CA GLY A 177 14.48 23.36 -1.98
C GLY A 177 14.19 23.22 -0.48
N ARG A 178 12.93 23.16 -0.06
CA ARG A 178 12.54 23.06 1.35
C ARG A 178 11.93 21.70 1.69
N THR A 179 12.14 21.30 2.95
CA THR A 179 11.52 20.09 3.52
C THR A 179 10.62 20.44 4.69
N VAL A 180 9.40 19.92 4.69
CA VAL A 180 8.56 19.85 5.89
C VAL A 180 9.01 18.64 6.69
N TYR A 181 9.40 18.84 7.93
CA TYR A 181 9.79 17.75 8.81
C TYR A 181 8.87 17.68 10.02
N LEU A 182 8.22 16.52 10.19
CA LEU A 182 7.35 16.22 11.31
C LEU A 182 8.10 15.28 12.27
N ASP A 183 8.57 15.81 13.38
CA ASP A 183 9.30 15.02 14.40
C ASP A 183 8.42 13.94 15.02
N GLY A 184 9.04 12.94 15.65
CA GLY A 184 8.30 11.91 16.39
C GLY A 184 7.45 12.53 17.52
N GLY A 185 6.14 12.24 17.52
CA GLY A 185 5.17 12.88 18.40
C GLY A 185 4.61 14.22 17.90
N ALA A 186 4.99 14.69 16.71
CA ALA A 186 4.32 15.81 16.05
C ALA A 186 3.01 15.35 15.40
N VAL A 187 1.95 16.12 15.56
CA VAL A 187 0.65 15.93 14.89
C VAL A 187 0.27 17.24 14.19
N LEU A 188 0.19 17.20 12.88
CA LEU A 188 -0.13 18.35 12.05
C LEU A 188 -1.57 18.25 11.52
N LYS A 189 -2.39 19.26 11.76
CA LYS A 189 -3.77 19.38 11.28
C LYS A 189 -3.89 20.20 10.00
N SER A 190 -2.86 20.26 9.22
CA SER A 190 -2.81 21.03 7.97
C SER A 190 -2.34 20.12 6.84
N ARG A 191 -2.87 20.33 5.64
CA ARG A 191 -2.40 19.70 4.42
C ARG A 191 -1.03 20.24 4.03
N VAL A 192 -0.13 19.38 3.58
CA VAL A 192 1.15 19.80 2.97
C VAL A 192 0.94 19.96 1.47
N TYR A 193 1.40 21.04 0.90
CA TYR A 193 1.14 21.39 -0.50
C TYR A 193 2.40 21.83 -1.24
N PHE A 194 2.76 21.04 -2.24
CA PHE A 194 3.81 21.31 -3.21
C PHE A 194 3.13 21.74 -4.51
N LYS A 195 3.32 22.99 -4.92
CA LYS A 195 2.74 23.51 -6.16
C LYS A 195 3.80 24.25 -6.97
N ASP A 196 4.04 23.78 -8.20
CA ASP A 196 5.01 24.36 -9.13
C ASP A 196 6.41 24.50 -8.51
N VAL A 197 6.87 23.48 -7.74
CA VAL A 197 8.13 23.50 -6.99
C VAL A 197 9.05 22.35 -7.39
N GLU A 198 10.33 22.51 -7.07
CA GLU A 198 11.36 21.52 -7.36
C GLU A 198 12.21 21.22 -6.12
N ASN A 199 12.72 19.96 -6.02
CA ASN A 199 13.67 19.53 -4.97
C ASN A 199 13.14 19.82 -3.56
N ALA A 200 11.93 19.44 -3.28
CA ALA A 200 11.28 19.67 -1.99
C ALA A 200 10.81 18.35 -1.36
N GLY A 201 10.47 18.38 -0.07
CA GLY A 201 10.14 17.14 0.61
C GLY A 201 9.21 17.28 1.83
N LEU A 202 8.67 16.13 2.23
CA LEU A 202 7.94 15.89 3.47
C LEU A 202 8.59 14.67 4.14
N ALA A 203 9.05 14.80 5.38
CA ALA A 203 9.77 13.74 6.07
C ALA A 203 9.44 13.68 7.57
N GLY A 204 9.94 12.66 8.24
CA GLY A 204 9.88 12.50 9.70
C GLY A 204 9.02 11.35 10.18
N ARG A 205 8.67 11.35 11.45
CA ARG A 205 7.93 10.30 12.17
C ARG A 205 6.54 10.73 12.62
N GLY A 206 6.16 11.97 12.32
CA GLY A 206 4.90 12.56 12.78
C GLY A 206 3.67 12.10 12.00
N VAL A 207 2.55 12.67 12.38
CA VAL A 207 1.22 12.34 11.86
C VAL A 207 0.59 13.58 11.24
N ILE A 208 0.02 13.46 10.05
CA ILE A 208 -0.92 14.43 9.49
C ILE A 208 -2.32 13.92 9.80
N TRP A 209 -3.06 14.66 10.63
CA TRP A 209 -4.36 14.21 11.15
C TRP A 209 -5.49 15.15 10.76
N ALA A 210 -6.57 14.58 10.22
CA ALA A 210 -7.81 15.29 9.89
C ALA A 210 -7.57 16.63 9.15
N SER A 211 -6.57 16.64 8.28
CA SER A 211 -6.19 17.80 7.48
C SER A 211 -7.24 18.12 6.41
N PRO A 212 -7.60 19.38 6.21
CA PRO A 212 -8.63 19.77 5.24
C PRO A 212 -8.15 19.58 3.80
N GLY A 213 -9.00 18.98 2.97
CA GLY A 213 -8.75 18.79 1.53
C GLY A 213 -7.62 17.81 1.19
N GLY A 214 -7.33 16.85 2.09
CA GLY A 214 -6.34 15.81 1.89
C GLY A 214 -5.13 15.92 2.82
N GLY A 215 -4.22 14.93 2.75
CA GLY A 215 -3.01 14.89 3.57
C GLY A 215 -1.85 15.66 2.93
N CYS A 216 -1.51 15.30 1.69
CA CYS A 216 -0.43 15.91 0.93
C CYS A 216 -0.85 16.04 -0.55
N THR A 217 -0.50 17.15 -1.18
CA THR A 217 -0.72 17.35 -2.62
C THR A 217 0.58 17.79 -3.29
N VAL A 218 0.94 17.13 -4.39
CA VAL A 218 2.06 17.44 -5.27
C VAL A 218 1.45 17.79 -6.63
N GLU A 219 1.57 19.03 -7.06
CA GLU A 219 0.95 19.57 -8.28
C GLU A 219 1.98 20.32 -9.11
N GLY A 220 2.13 19.99 -10.39
CA GLY A 220 3.02 20.69 -11.33
C GLY A 220 4.49 20.69 -10.88
N SER A 221 4.92 19.70 -10.11
CA SER A 221 6.18 19.75 -9.35
C SER A 221 7.16 18.67 -9.81
N ARG A 222 8.45 18.85 -9.48
CA ARG A 222 9.52 17.93 -9.87
C ARG A 222 10.44 17.58 -8.72
N ASN A 223 10.90 16.31 -8.72
CA ASN A 223 11.85 15.80 -7.74
C ASN A 223 11.38 16.05 -6.29
N ILE A 224 10.21 15.48 -5.97
CA ILE A 224 9.57 15.59 -4.65
C ILE A 224 9.71 14.28 -3.89
N SER A 225 10.13 14.37 -2.62
CA SER A 225 10.22 13.22 -1.73
C SER A 225 9.18 13.29 -0.62
N ILE A 226 8.43 12.20 -0.42
CA ILE A 226 7.51 12.03 0.71
C ILE A 226 7.99 10.82 1.50
N GLY A 227 8.45 11.05 2.73
CA GLY A 227 9.02 10.02 3.59
C GLY A 227 8.03 9.40 4.56
N THR A 228 8.56 8.88 5.64
CA THR A 228 7.90 8.01 6.60
C THR A 228 6.97 8.78 7.56
N VAL A 229 5.98 9.45 7.05
CA VAL A 229 4.92 10.09 7.84
C VAL A 229 3.65 9.24 7.82
N THR A 230 2.70 9.52 8.70
CA THR A 230 1.42 8.81 8.72
C THR A 230 0.27 9.78 8.42
N MET A 231 -0.53 9.47 7.41
CA MET A 231 -1.77 10.16 7.09
C MET A 231 -2.91 9.52 7.88
N LEU A 232 -3.45 10.23 8.85
CA LEU A 232 -4.48 9.72 9.74
C LEU A 232 -5.79 10.46 9.51
N ASN A 233 -6.70 9.83 8.78
CA ASN A 233 -8.02 10.33 8.46
C ASN A 233 -8.05 11.77 7.89
N PRO A 234 -7.31 12.07 6.83
CA PRO A 234 -7.42 13.35 6.14
C PRO A 234 -8.83 13.54 5.56
N ASP A 235 -9.22 14.79 5.30
CA ASP A 235 -10.50 15.12 4.67
C ASP A 235 -10.38 15.10 3.14
N GLY A 236 -10.15 13.91 2.57
CA GLY A 236 -9.87 13.65 1.16
C GLY A 236 -8.75 12.60 1.01
N TYR A 237 -8.11 12.58 -0.14
CA TYR A 237 -7.01 11.64 -0.44
C TYR A 237 -5.82 11.84 0.49
N ALA A 238 -5.15 10.76 0.85
CA ALA A 238 -3.96 10.88 1.70
C ALA A 238 -2.82 11.58 0.95
N VAL A 239 -2.58 11.19 -0.31
CA VAL A 239 -1.60 11.85 -1.20
C VAL A 239 -2.20 11.98 -2.59
N THR A 240 -2.07 13.16 -3.18
CA THR A 240 -2.35 13.42 -4.61
C THR A 240 -1.06 13.80 -5.31
N VAL A 241 -0.76 13.15 -6.45
CA VAL A 241 0.34 13.50 -7.35
C VAL A 241 -0.25 13.82 -8.71
N ALA A 242 -0.19 15.07 -9.12
CA ALA A 242 -0.81 15.58 -10.34
C ALA A 242 0.16 16.39 -11.20
N GLU A 243 0.21 16.12 -12.51
CA GLU A 243 1.07 16.79 -13.50
C GLU A 243 2.53 16.94 -13.02
N SER A 244 3.06 15.89 -12.36
CA SER A 244 4.35 15.93 -11.67
C SER A 244 5.29 14.84 -12.16
N GLU A 245 6.60 15.04 -11.96
CA GLU A 245 7.66 14.14 -12.43
C GLU A 245 8.71 13.90 -11.35
N GLY A 246 9.21 12.65 -11.22
CA GLY A 246 10.27 12.32 -10.27
C GLY A 246 9.78 12.37 -8.82
N VAL A 247 8.62 11.80 -8.52
CA VAL A 247 8.06 11.78 -7.16
C VAL A 247 8.37 10.43 -6.48
N THR A 248 8.97 10.50 -5.30
CA THR A 248 9.27 9.29 -4.49
C THR A 248 8.49 9.34 -3.18
N ILE A 249 7.71 8.28 -2.90
CA ILE A 249 6.94 8.11 -1.66
C ILE A 249 7.45 6.87 -0.96
N THR A 250 8.01 7.02 0.26
CA THR A 250 8.67 5.92 0.96
C THR A 250 8.15 5.77 2.39
N GLY A 251 7.73 4.56 2.76
CA GLY A 251 7.38 4.21 4.14
C GLY A 251 6.15 4.94 4.70
N LEU A 252 5.33 5.53 3.85
CA LEU A 252 4.11 6.23 4.24
C LEU A 252 3.09 5.26 4.84
N GLY A 253 2.40 5.67 5.92
CA GLY A 253 1.20 5.01 6.42
C GLY A 253 -0.04 5.82 6.09
N SER A 254 -1.16 5.18 5.72
CA SER A 254 -2.42 5.86 5.45
C SER A 254 -3.62 5.14 6.03
N PHE A 255 -4.53 5.91 6.66
CA PHE A 255 -5.82 5.45 7.17
C PHE A 255 -6.90 6.44 6.80
N SER A 256 -8.03 5.94 6.31
CA SER A 256 -9.18 6.78 6.01
C SER A 256 -10.50 6.10 6.36
N SER A 257 -11.54 6.91 6.57
CA SER A 257 -12.88 6.44 6.92
C SER A 257 -14.01 7.17 6.18
N LYS A 258 -13.67 8.23 5.46
CA LYS A 258 -14.64 8.95 4.63
C LYS A 258 -14.78 8.29 3.26
N ALA A 259 -15.94 8.40 2.64
CA ALA A 259 -16.09 8.14 1.21
C ALA A 259 -15.11 9.02 0.41
N TRP A 260 -14.59 8.50 -0.69
CA TRP A 260 -13.52 9.14 -1.48
C TRP A 260 -12.27 9.43 -0.65
N GLY A 261 -11.98 8.55 0.29
CA GLY A 261 -10.80 8.63 1.15
C GLY A 261 -9.69 7.73 0.63
N ASP A 262 -9.27 7.97 -0.60
CA ASP A 262 -8.24 7.22 -1.27
C ASP A 262 -6.87 7.35 -0.57
N GLY A 263 -5.99 6.45 -0.86
CA GLY A 263 -4.62 6.48 -0.37
C GLY A 263 -3.74 7.39 -1.22
N ILE A 264 -3.14 6.85 -2.27
CA ILE A 264 -2.27 7.60 -3.18
C ILE A 264 -2.90 7.62 -4.56
N ASP A 265 -3.23 8.83 -5.02
CA ASP A 265 -3.79 9.08 -6.34
C ASP A 265 -2.76 9.74 -7.25
N ILE A 266 -2.56 9.20 -8.44
CA ILE A 266 -1.61 9.70 -9.43
C ILE A 266 -2.38 10.08 -10.69
N PHE A 267 -2.25 11.33 -11.13
CA PHE A 267 -2.88 11.86 -12.34
C PHE A 267 -1.86 12.51 -13.26
N SER A 268 -1.88 12.21 -14.56
CA SER A 268 -1.07 12.90 -15.57
C SER A 268 0.40 13.08 -15.17
N SER A 269 1.00 12.05 -14.55
CA SER A 269 2.33 12.16 -13.94
C SER A 269 3.27 11.07 -14.43
N SER A 270 4.58 11.27 -14.26
CA SER A 270 5.59 10.31 -14.69
C SER A 270 6.73 10.16 -13.69
N ASP A 271 7.45 9.02 -13.77
CA ASP A 271 8.57 8.69 -12.88
C ASP A 271 8.16 8.78 -11.39
N VAL A 272 7.11 8.04 -11.02
CA VAL A 272 6.64 7.97 -9.63
C VAL A 272 7.00 6.63 -9.01
N THR A 273 7.70 6.66 -7.90
CA THR A 273 8.06 5.47 -7.12
C THR A 273 7.38 5.49 -5.75
N ILE A 274 6.63 4.43 -5.45
CA ILE A 274 6.00 4.18 -4.15
C ILE A 274 6.66 2.94 -3.55
N ASP A 275 7.28 3.07 -2.38
CA ASP A 275 8.09 2.00 -1.76
C ASP A 275 7.78 1.86 -0.27
N GLY A 276 7.45 0.64 0.15
CA GLY A 276 7.30 0.30 1.57
C GLY A 276 6.12 0.97 2.28
N VAL A 277 5.04 1.30 1.57
CA VAL A 277 3.87 1.94 2.16
C VAL A 277 2.92 0.92 2.82
N PHE A 278 2.20 1.36 3.83
CA PHE A 278 1.09 0.63 4.43
C PHE A 278 -0.20 1.45 4.27
N MET A 279 -1.14 0.93 3.49
CA MET A 279 -2.36 1.64 3.14
C MET A 279 -3.58 0.88 3.65
N ARG A 280 -4.42 1.54 4.47
CA ARG A 280 -5.74 1.04 4.86
C ARG A 280 -6.80 2.11 4.65
N ASN A 281 -7.46 2.05 3.52
CA ASN A 281 -8.29 3.13 3.02
C ASN A 281 -9.76 2.75 2.84
N ALA A 282 -10.61 3.76 2.91
CA ALA A 282 -12.06 3.69 2.71
C ALA A 282 -12.46 3.92 1.24
N ASP A 283 -11.50 3.93 0.36
CA ASP A 283 -11.58 3.93 -1.09
C ASP A 283 -10.28 3.34 -1.64
N ASP A 284 -9.90 3.60 -2.90
CA ASP A 284 -8.73 3.01 -3.53
C ASP A 284 -7.44 3.23 -2.71
N CYS A 285 -6.67 2.18 -2.42
CA CYS A 285 -5.37 2.38 -1.76
C CYS A 285 -4.37 3.06 -2.69
N ILE A 286 -4.30 2.61 -3.95
CA ILE A 286 -3.48 3.20 -5.01
C ILE A 286 -4.37 3.37 -6.24
N ALA A 287 -4.56 4.61 -6.69
CA ALA A 287 -5.30 4.96 -7.91
C ALA A 287 -4.38 5.62 -8.94
N ILE A 288 -4.42 5.16 -10.19
CA ILE A 288 -3.58 5.66 -11.28
C ILE A 288 -4.46 6.00 -12.47
N TYR A 289 -4.59 7.28 -12.76
CA TYR A 289 -5.40 7.80 -13.85
C TYR A 289 -4.57 8.66 -14.81
N THR A 290 -5.10 8.97 -15.97
CA THR A 290 -4.55 9.99 -16.85
C THR A 290 -5.17 11.34 -16.52
N HIS A 291 -6.34 11.64 -17.04
CA HIS A 291 -7.07 12.88 -16.74
C HIS A 291 -7.90 12.74 -15.46
N ARG A 292 -7.86 13.78 -14.63
CA ARG A 292 -8.80 13.98 -13.54
C ARG A 292 -8.97 15.48 -13.29
N TRP A 293 -10.22 15.98 -13.24
CA TRP A 293 -10.55 17.40 -13.07
C TRP A 293 -9.86 18.29 -14.12
N ASP A 294 -8.95 19.17 -13.70
CA ASP A 294 -8.20 20.08 -14.57
C ASP A 294 -6.78 19.56 -14.91
N TYR A 295 -6.45 18.31 -14.54
CA TYR A 295 -5.17 17.66 -14.83
C TYR A 295 -5.30 16.81 -16.09
N TYR A 296 -4.40 16.99 -17.06
CA TYR A 296 -4.43 16.34 -18.38
C TYR A 296 -3.06 15.78 -18.75
N GLY A 297 -3.03 14.62 -19.34
CA GLY A 297 -1.83 14.02 -19.89
C GLY A 297 -1.69 12.53 -19.63
N ASP A 298 -0.70 11.94 -20.27
CA ASP A 298 -0.34 10.55 -20.06
C ASP A 298 0.18 10.32 -18.64
N THR A 299 -0.03 9.10 -18.12
CA THR A 299 0.60 8.65 -16.89
C THR A 299 1.50 7.47 -17.20
N ARG A 300 2.78 7.55 -16.82
CA ARG A 300 3.77 6.54 -17.21
C ARG A 300 4.91 6.37 -16.19
N ASP A 301 5.59 5.22 -16.30
CA ASP A 301 6.78 4.91 -15.49
C ASP A 301 6.47 4.96 -13.98
N ILE A 302 5.40 4.25 -13.58
CA ILE A 302 4.97 4.18 -12.19
C ILE A 302 5.41 2.85 -11.59
N THR A 303 6.09 2.91 -10.45
CA THR A 303 6.52 1.73 -9.69
C THR A 303 5.95 1.74 -8.28
N VAL A 304 5.23 0.68 -7.91
CA VAL A 304 4.76 0.41 -6.54
C VAL A 304 5.42 -0.86 -6.06
N ARG A 305 6.13 -0.80 -4.92
CA ARG A 305 6.84 -1.98 -4.43
C ARG A 305 6.90 -2.09 -2.91
N ASN A 306 7.17 -3.33 -2.42
CA ASN A 306 7.39 -3.62 -0.99
C ASN A 306 6.28 -3.12 -0.07
N SER A 307 5.03 -3.16 -0.51
CA SER A 307 3.94 -2.44 0.12
C SER A 307 2.82 -3.37 0.59
N THR A 308 2.12 -2.95 1.63
CA THR A 308 0.96 -3.66 2.18
C THR A 308 -0.30 -2.83 1.98
N LEU A 309 -1.31 -3.44 1.35
CA LEU A 309 -2.56 -2.78 0.97
C LEU A 309 -3.75 -3.47 1.64
N TRP A 310 -4.68 -2.67 2.11
CA TRP A 310 -5.93 -3.10 2.74
C TRP A 310 -7.06 -2.14 2.35
N ALA A 311 -7.86 -2.52 1.39
CA ALA A 311 -9.01 -1.71 0.97
C ALA A 311 -10.25 -2.10 1.78
N ASP A 312 -10.67 -1.24 2.71
CA ASP A 312 -11.94 -1.43 3.42
C ASP A 312 -13.15 -1.18 2.53
N VAL A 313 -12.96 -0.38 1.47
CA VAL A 313 -13.89 -0.15 0.35
C VAL A 313 -13.05 0.01 -0.92
N ALA A 314 -13.61 -0.32 -2.08
CA ALA A 314 -13.00 -0.23 -3.40
C ALA A 314 -11.73 -1.10 -3.56
N HIS A 315 -10.63 -0.58 -4.10
CA HIS A 315 -9.55 -1.40 -4.64
C HIS A 315 -8.23 -1.24 -3.87
N PRO A 316 -7.47 -2.32 -3.68
CA PRO A 316 -6.03 -2.19 -3.36
C PRO A 316 -5.26 -1.45 -4.46
N ILE A 317 -5.53 -1.78 -5.75
CA ILE A 317 -4.92 -1.11 -6.91
C ILE A 317 -5.98 -0.90 -7.97
N ASN A 318 -6.20 0.35 -8.36
CA ASN A 318 -7.10 0.75 -9.44
C ASN A 318 -6.35 1.55 -10.51
N VAL A 319 -6.45 1.13 -11.77
CA VAL A 319 -5.79 1.76 -12.92
C VAL A 319 -6.81 2.03 -14.01
N GLY A 320 -6.85 3.25 -14.51
CA GLY A 320 -7.73 3.64 -15.61
C GLY A 320 -8.92 4.45 -15.12
N THR A 321 -10.15 3.97 -15.29
CA THR A 321 -11.44 4.59 -14.94
C THR A 321 -11.64 5.97 -15.58
N HIS A 322 -10.85 6.98 -15.20
CA HIS A 322 -10.95 8.36 -15.70
C HIS A 322 -9.89 8.68 -16.73
N GLY A 323 -10.28 9.42 -17.76
CA GLY A 323 -9.42 9.83 -18.87
C GLY A 323 -10.03 10.98 -19.67
N ASN A 324 -9.43 11.30 -20.80
CA ASN A 324 -9.84 12.39 -21.68
C ASN A 324 -10.41 11.83 -23.00
N THR A 325 -11.73 11.86 -23.14
CA THR A 325 -12.42 11.38 -24.34
C THR A 325 -12.07 12.20 -25.58
N ASP A 326 -11.87 13.52 -25.43
CA ASP A 326 -11.62 14.44 -26.55
C ASP A 326 -10.15 14.38 -27.05
N ALA A 327 -9.22 14.03 -26.15
CA ALA A 327 -7.81 13.84 -26.46
C ALA A 327 -7.28 12.59 -25.75
N PRO A 328 -7.50 11.39 -26.31
CA PRO A 328 -7.23 10.12 -25.65
C PRO A 328 -5.77 9.93 -25.21
N GLU A 329 -5.56 9.54 -23.98
CA GLU A 329 -4.29 9.45 -23.26
C GLU A 329 -3.86 7.99 -23.00
N VAL A 330 -2.67 7.79 -22.45
CA VAL A 330 -2.07 6.47 -22.22
C VAL A 330 -1.60 6.31 -20.78
N LEU A 331 -1.88 5.14 -20.21
CA LEU A 331 -1.30 4.63 -18.97
C LEU A 331 -0.29 3.55 -19.35
N GLU A 332 0.99 3.76 -19.11
CA GLU A 332 2.00 2.80 -19.55
C GLU A 332 3.19 2.61 -18.60
N ASN A 333 3.85 1.45 -18.72
CA ASN A 333 5.03 1.10 -17.93
C ASN A 333 4.72 1.09 -16.43
N LEU A 334 3.69 0.36 -16.04
CA LEU A 334 3.26 0.27 -14.64
C LEU A 334 3.84 -1.00 -14.03
N THR A 335 4.55 -0.89 -12.91
CA THR A 335 5.19 -2.00 -12.22
C THR A 335 4.70 -2.11 -10.77
N PHE A 336 4.21 -3.29 -10.40
CA PHE A 336 3.78 -3.64 -9.05
C PHE A 336 4.63 -4.81 -8.56
N GLN A 337 5.48 -4.61 -7.55
CA GLN A 337 6.46 -5.60 -7.13
C GLN A 337 6.43 -5.84 -5.62
N ASN A 338 6.41 -7.10 -5.20
CA ASN A 338 6.45 -7.48 -3.79
C ASN A 338 5.34 -6.80 -2.98
N ILE A 339 4.08 -7.07 -3.32
CA ILE A 339 2.89 -6.48 -2.71
C ILE A 339 2.17 -7.52 -1.85
N ASP A 340 1.82 -7.15 -0.62
CA ASP A 340 0.90 -7.90 0.23
C ASP A 340 -0.47 -7.23 0.24
N VAL A 341 -1.52 -7.97 -0.06
CA VAL A 341 -2.90 -7.50 0.03
C VAL A 341 -3.59 -8.23 1.17
N CYS A 342 -3.82 -7.53 2.27
CA CYS A 342 -4.45 -8.11 3.45
C CYS A 342 -5.96 -8.27 3.29
N ASP A 343 -6.63 -7.33 2.62
CA ASP A 343 -8.07 -7.38 2.43
C ASP A 343 -8.52 -6.54 1.23
N HIS A 344 -9.67 -6.90 0.69
CA HIS A 344 -10.38 -6.19 -0.37
C HIS A 344 -11.86 -6.31 -0.10
N ARG A 345 -12.59 -5.22 -0.22
CA ARG A 345 -14.03 -5.25 -0.11
C ARG A 345 -14.69 -4.22 -1.00
N GLU A 346 -15.33 -4.71 -2.07
CA GLU A 346 -16.12 -3.91 -2.98
C GLU A 346 -17.46 -4.61 -3.27
N PRO A 347 -18.59 -4.07 -2.78
CA PRO A 347 -19.89 -4.68 -3.00
C PRO A 347 -20.41 -4.52 -4.43
N GLN A 348 -19.89 -3.58 -5.21
CA GLN A 348 -20.31 -3.34 -6.59
C GLN A 348 -19.61 -4.32 -7.54
N ILE A 349 -20.26 -5.39 -7.93
CA ILE A 349 -19.70 -6.51 -8.68
C ILE A 349 -18.94 -6.10 -9.97
N LEU A 350 -19.30 -5.00 -10.59
CA LEU A 350 -18.63 -4.52 -11.80
C LEU A 350 -17.39 -3.66 -11.52
N TYR A 351 -17.15 -3.34 -10.25
CA TYR A 351 -16.03 -2.51 -9.78
C TYR A 351 -15.15 -3.23 -8.76
N GLN A 352 -15.21 -4.54 -8.71
CA GLN A 352 -14.35 -5.37 -7.86
C GLN A 352 -12.98 -5.52 -8.51
N GLY A 353 -12.00 -5.96 -7.72
CA GLY A 353 -10.65 -6.29 -8.18
C GLY A 353 -9.59 -5.89 -7.19
N VAL A 354 -8.82 -6.88 -6.71
CA VAL A 354 -7.58 -6.58 -5.96
C VAL A 354 -6.62 -5.80 -6.88
N LEU A 355 -6.52 -6.26 -8.13
CA LEU A 355 -5.92 -5.53 -9.24
C LEU A 355 -7.01 -5.23 -10.26
N ALA A 356 -7.41 -3.98 -10.36
CA ALA A 356 -8.37 -3.48 -11.33
C ALA A 356 -7.66 -2.69 -12.44
N LEU A 357 -7.75 -3.17 -13.68
CA LEU A 357 -7.27 -2.47 -14.86
C LEU A 357 -8.50 -2.14 -15.72
N ASN A 358 -9.03 -0.94 -15.54
CA ASN A 358 -10.35 -0.57 -16.03
C ASN A 358 -10.30 0.71 -16.89
N PRO A 359 -9.73 0.68 -18.10
CA PRO A 359 -9.69 1.88 -18.94
C PRO A 359 -11.10 2.33 -19.33
N GLY A 360 -11.38 3.61 -19.12
CA GLY A 360 -12.53 4.36 -19.62
C GLY A 360 -12.07 5.63 -20.34
N ASP A 361 -12.99 6.44 -20.81
CA ASP A 361 -12.74 7.78 -21.39
C ASP A 361 -11.61 7.84 -22.43
N GLY A 362 -11.54 6.84 -23.31
CA GLY A 362 -10.52 6.77 -24.35
C GLY A 362 -9.13 6.35 -23.87
N ASN A 363 -8.94 5.94 -22.60
CA ASN A 363 -7.66 5.48 -22.09
C ASN A 363 -7.19 4.19 -22.77
N LEU A 364 -5.87 4.08 -22.92
CA LEU A 364 -5.19 2.83 -23.26
C LEU A 364 -4.25 2.46 -22.11
N ILE A 365 -4.42 1.28 -21.55
CA ILE A 365 -3.49 0.70 -20.58
C ILE A 365 -2.55 -0.23 -21.32
N ARG A 366 -1.22 -0.05 -21.15
CA ARG A 366 -0.25 -0.95 -21.78
C ARG A 366 1.01 -1.14 -20.95
N ASN A 367 1.67 -2.29 -21.17
CA ASN A 367 2.92 -2.66 -20.49
C ASN A 367 2.81 -2.61 -18.97
N VAL A 368 1.91 -3.43 -18.42
CA VAL A 368 1.73 -3.61 -16.96
C VAL A 368 2.47 -4.86 -16.49
N ARG A 369 3.25 -4.72 -15.45
CA ARG A 369 4.01 -5.81 -14.85
C ARG A 369 3.67 -5.96 -13.37
N VAL A 370 3.33 -7.17 -12.96
CA VAL A 370 3.18 -7.57 -11.55
C VAL A 370 4.23 -8.65 -11.28
N ASP A 371 4.99 -8.52 -10.19
CA ASP A 371 6.01 -9.49 -9.79
C ASP A 371 5.97 -9.70 -8.27
N GLY A 372 5.38 -10.84 -7.86
CA GLY A 372 5.23 -11.17 -6.44
C GLY A 372 4.11 -10.39 -5.74
N MET A 373 2.87 -10.79 -5.99
CA MET A 373 1.71 -10.27 -5.25
C MET A 373 1.06 -11.40 -4.45
N ARG A 374 0.95 -11.21 -3.14
CA ARG A 374 0.36 -12.18 -2.21
C ARG A 374 -0.94 -11.61 -1.69
N VAL A 375 -2.03 -12.31 -1.98
CA VAL A 375 -3.38 -11.89 -1.61
C VAL A 375 -3.93 -12.87 -0.59
N GLU A 376 -4.23 -12.36 0.60
CA GLU A 376 -4.89 -13.11 1.65
C GLU A 376 -6.39 -13.21 1.39
N ASP A 377 -7.11 -14.03 2.17
CA ASP A 377 -8.57 -14.12 2.04
C ASP A 377 -9.20 -12.76 2.36
N PHE A 378 -10.01 -12.26 1.44
CA PHE A 378 -10.65 -10.96 1.56
C PHE A 378 -12.17 -11.10 1.74
N ARG A 379 -12.81 -10.06 2.25
CA ARG A 379 -14.23 -10.11 2.65
C ARG A 379 -15.21 -10.23 1.48
N GLU A 380 -15.00 -9.51 0.39
CA GLU A 380 -15.92 -9.49 -0.76
C GLU A 380 -15.25 -8.82 -1.96
N GLY A 381 -15.11 -9.53 -3.08
CA GLY A 381 -14.53 -8.95 -4.28
C GLY A 381 -13.99 -9.97 -5.27
N GLN A 382 -13.15 -9.50 -6.18
CA GLN A 382 -12.51 -10.28 -7.22
C GLN A 382 -10.99 -10.19 -7.07
N LEU A 383 -10.29 -11.26 -7.44
CA LEU A 383 -8.83 -11.23 -7.48
C LEU A 383 -8.33 -10.31 -8.58
N ILE A 384 -8.90 -10.40 -9.77
CA ILE A 384 -8.54 -9.62 -10.96
C ILE A 384 -9.81 -9.07 -11.61
N ASN A 385 -9.75 -7.82 -12.04
CA ASN A 385 -10.74 -7.23 -12.92
C ASN A 385 -10.03 -6.44 -14.04
N MET A 386 -10.08 -6.96 -15.25
CA MET A 386 -9.62 -6.25 -16.44
C MET A 386 -10.84 -6.02 -17.32
N ARG A 387 -11.31 -4.79 -17.34
CA ARG A 387 -12.55 -4.49 -18.03
C ARG A 387 -12.47 -3.16 -18.73
N ILE A 388 -12.67 -3.15 -20.04
CA ILE A 388 -12.81 -1.90 -20.77
C ILE A 388 -14.15 -1.30 -20.40
N MET A 389 -14.11 -0.15 -19.71
CA MET A 389 -15.27 0.45 -19.09
C MET A 389 -15.98 1.45 -20.01
N PHE A 390 -17.30 1.38 -19.96
CA PHE A 390 -18.19 2.48 -20.26
C PHE A 390 -19.37 2.43 -19.29
N ASN A 391 -19.40 3.39 -18.39
CA ASN A 391 -20.47 3.55 -17.42
C ASN A 391 -20.74 5.05 -17.24
N GLU A 392 -21.91 5.50 -17.64
CA GLU A 392 -22.31 6.93 -17.63
C GLU A 392 -22.14 7.63 -16.26
N THR A 393 -22.01 6.87 -15.17
CA THR A 393 -21.72 7.44 -13.85
C THR A 393 -20.26 7.91 -13.73
N TYR A 394 -19.33 7.22 -14.39
CA TYR A 394 -17.89 7.46 -14.25
C TYR A 394 -17.19 7.85 -15.56
N ASN A 395 -17.79 7.51 -16.71
CA ASN A 395 -17.16 7.63 -18.02
C ASN A 395 -18.05 8.34 -19.02
N THR A 396 -17.43 9.03 -19.97
CA THR A 396 -18.08 9.67 -21.13
C THR A 396 -17.90 8.85 -22.42
N SER A 397 -16.92 7.93 -22.44
CA SER A 397 -16.68 6.98 -23.53
C SER A 397 -16.07 5.69 -23.05
N ALA A 398 -15.99 4.67 -23.90
CA ALA A 398 -15.26 3.45 -23.62
C ALA A 398 -13.74 3.70 -23.64
N GLY A 399 -12.99 2.90 -22.85
CA GLY A 399 -11.54 2.84 -22.98
C GLY A 399 -11.11 2.21 -24.29
N ARG A 400 -9.90 2.53 -24.79
CA ARG A 400 -9.39 2.01 -26.06
C ARG A 400 -8.90 0.56 -25.98
N GLY A 401 -8.42 0.11 -24.82
CA GLY A 401 -7.90 -1.25 -24.69
C GLY A 401 -6.97 -1.47 -23.51
N ILE A 402 -6.60 -2.75 -23.36
CA ILE A 402 -5.52 -3.19 -22.47
C ILE A 402 -4.57 -4.04 -23.30
N ASP A 403 -3.27 -3.72 -23.34
CA ASP A 403 -2.29 -4.41 -24.15
C ASP A 403 -0.99 -4.69 -23.37
N GLY A 404 -0.65 -5.96 -23.23
CA GLY A 404 0.60 -6.38 -22.59
C GLY A 404 0.54 -6.28 -21.07
N VAL A 405 -0.04 -7.29 -20.43
CA VAL A 405 -0.05 -7.47 -18.98
C VAL A 405 0.66 -8.76 -18.62
N HIS A 406 1.71 -8.66 -17.82
CA HIS A 406 2.43 -9.82 -17.30
C HIS A 406 2.31 -9.87 -15.77
N ILE A 407 1.58 -10.85 -15.28
CA ILE A 407 1.38 -11.09 -13.85
C ILE A 407 2.16 -12.33 -13.47
N LYS A 408 3.24 -12.13 -12.72
CA LYS A 408 4.13 -13.18 -12.26
C LYS A 408 4.04 -13.34 -10.75
N ASP A 409 4.07 -14.60 -10.28
CA ASP A 409 4.06 -14.97 -8.87
C ASP A 409 2.91 -14.31 -8.06
N LEU A 410 1.71 -14.30 -8.65
CA LEU A 410 0.49 -13.95 -7.94
C LEU A 410 -0.02 -15.15 -7.16
N SER A 411 -0.21 -15.01 -5.85
CA SER A 411 -0.81 -16.04 -5.01
C SER A 411 -2.07 -15.52 -4.31
N TYR A 412 -3.08 -16.39 -4.22
CA TYR A 412 -4.28 -16.15 -3.44
C TYR A 412 -4.54 -17.31 -2.48
N THR A 413 -4.79 -17.01 -1.23
CA THR A 413 -5.15 -17.98 -0.21
C THR A 413 -6.47 -17.57 0.43
N GLY A 414 -7.58 -18.17 -0.02
CA GLY A 414 -8.89 -17.79 0.51
C GLY A 414 -10.05 -18.46 -0.23
N THR A 415 -11.25 -18.12 0.18
CA THR A 415 -12.50 -18.72 -0.30
C THR A 415 -13.56 -17.72 -0.78
N HIS A 416 -13.35 -16.43 -0.58
CA HIS A 416 -14.35 -15.40 -0.83
C HIS A 416 -14.20 -14.70 -2.19
N ALA A 417 -13.19 -15.04 -3.00
CA ALA A 417 -13.03 -14.46 -4.32
C ALA A 417 -14.22 -14.79 -5.23
N ALA A 418 -14.91 -13.76 -5.71
CA ALA A 418 -15.90 -13.86 -6.79
C ALA A 418 -15.19 -14.11 -8.13
N THR A 419 -15.96 -14.49 -9.16
CA THR A 419 -15.42 -14.72 -10.51
C THR A 419 -14.72 -13.46 -11.04
N ALA A 420 -13.43 -13.58 -11.29
CA ALA A 420 -12.63 -12.54 -11.94
C ALA A 420 -13.16 -12.25 -13.36
N LEU A 421 -13.06 -11.00 -13.80
CA LEU A 421 -13.58 -10.57 -15.10
C LEU A 421 -12.44 -10.09 -16.01
N LEU A 422 -12.37 -10.64 -17.22
CA LEU A 422 -11.57 -10.12 -18.33
C LEU A 422 -12.56 -9.83 -19.46
N ILE A 423 -12.94 -8.56 -19.63
CA ILE A 423 -14.02 -8.17 -20.56
C ILE A 423 -13.54 -7.04 -21.46
N GLY A 424 -13.18 -7.38 -22.72
CA GLY A 424 -13.06 -6.41 -23.79
C GLY A 424 -14.44 -5.89 -24.18
N TYR A 425 -14.51 -4.71 -24.77
CA TYR A 425 -15.77 -4.02 -25.03
C TYR A 425 -16.39 -4.45 -26.37
N ASP A 426 -15.60 -4.45 -27.45
CA ASP A 426 -15.97 -4.87 -28.78
C ASP A 426 -14.73 -5.31 -29.60
N GLN A 427 -14.88 -5.47 -30.92
CA GLN A 427 -13.80 -5.92 -31.82
C GLN A 427 -12.64 -4.92 -31.95
N ASP A 428 -12.85 -3.64 -31.65
CA ASP A 428 -11.87 -2.56 -31.74
C ASP A 428 -11.28 -2.17 -30.38
N HIS A 429 -11.92 -2.59 -29.28
CA HIS A 429 -11.54 -2.30 -27.92
C HIS A 429 -11.21 -3.60 -27.17
N LEU A 430 -9.99 -4.10 -27.40
CA LEU A 430 -9.57 -5.43 -26.98
C LEU A 430 -8.75 -5.44 -25.69
N ILE A 431 -8.81 -6.56 -25.00
CA ILE A 431 -7.82 -6.96 -24.00
C ILE A 431 -6.92 -7.98 -24.66
N GLN A 432 -5.60 -7.73 -24.73
CA GLN A 432 -4.70 -8.61 -25.45
C GLN A 432 -3.32 -8.74 -24.81
N ASN A 433 -2.62 -9.85 -25.15
CA ASN A 433 -1.28 -10.14 -24.66
C ASN A 433 -1.22 -10.24 -23.13
N ILE A 434 -2.08 -11.08 -22.54
CA ILE A 434 -2.17 -11.26 -21.09
C ILE A 434 -1.48 -12.57 -20.71
N THR A 435 -0.49 -12.48 -19.82
CA THR A 435 0.22 -13.66 -19.32
C THR A 435 0.18 -13.72 -17.80
N PHE A 436 -0.29 -14.84 -17.28
CA PHE A 436 -0.14 -15.25 -15.90
C PHE A 436 1.01 -16.25 -15.81
N GLU A 437 2.09 -15.90 -15.10
CA GLU A 437 3.23 -16.76 -14.83
C GLU A 437 3.23 -17.16 -13.35
N ASN A 438 3.18 -18.46 -13.05
CA ASN A 438 3.07 -18.99 -11.68
C ASN A 438 1.89 -18.40 -10.87
N LEU A 439 0.71 -18.36 -11.46
CA LEU A 439 -0.51 -18.06 -10.69
C LEU A 439 -0.78 -19.22 -9.72
N VAL A 440 -0.90 -18.93 -8.42
CA VAL A 440 -1.16 -19.93 -7.38
C VAL A 440 -2.47 -19.62 -6.68
N VAL A 441 -3.42 -20.54 -6.72
CA VAL A 441 -4.71 -20.42 -6.01
C VAL A 441 -4.83 -21.54 -5.00
N ASN A 442 -4.87 -21.22 -3.72
CA ASN A 442 -4.95 -22.20 -2.62
C ASN A 442 -3.92 -23.34 -2.76
N GLY A 443 -2.67 -22.98 -3.05
CA GLY A 443 -1.55 -23.90 -3.21
C GLY A 443 -1.52 -24.67 -4.54
N THR A 444 -2.48 -24.44 -5.45
CA THR A 444 -2.50 -25.06 -6.77
C THR A 444 -1.94 -24.10 -7.81
N VAL A 445 -0.90 -24.53 -8.53
CA VAL A 445 -0.36 -23.78 -9.68
C VAL A 445 -1.32 -23.91 -10.87
N ILE A 446 -1.74 -22.78 -11.41
CA ILE A 446 -2.65 -22.69 -12.56
C ILE A 446 -1.81 -22.46 -13.83
N ALA A 447 -1.83 -23.42 -14.74
CA ALA A 447 -1.10 -23.36 -16.01
C ALA A 447 -1.87 -24.05 -17.13
N ASP A 448 -1.64 -23.64 -18.38
CA ASP A 448 -2.27 -24.25 -19.55
C ASP A 448 -1.90 -25.73 -19.70
N SER A 449 -0.71 -26.10 -19.25
CA SER A 449 -0.20 -27.46 -19.20
C SER A 449 -0.78 -28.33 -18.08
N MET A 450 -1.57 -27.76 -17.15
CA MET A 450 -2.15 -28.51 -16.03
C MET A 450 -3.09 -29.60 -16.53
N SER A 451 -3.15 -30.73 -15.80
CA SER A 451 -4.08 -31.83 -16.12
C SER A 451 -5.52 -31.38 -15.91
N LYS A 452 -6.32 -31.43 -16.97
CA LYS A 452 -7.73 -31.04 -16.95
C LYS A 452 -8.51 -31.76 -18.03
N PRO A 453 -9.85 -31.90 -17.91
CA PRO A 453 -10.70 -32.40 -19.01
C PRO A 453 -10.54 -31.55 -20.27
N SER A 454 -10.61 -32.15 -21.43
CA SER A 454 -10.32 -31.50 -22.73
C SER A 454 -11.24 -30.33 -23.08
N TRP A 455 -12.43 -30.28 -22.51
CA TRP A 455 -13.38 -29.17 -22.69
C TRP A 455 -13.29 -28.05 -21.66
N PHE A 456 -12.43 -28.22 -20.63
CA PHE A 456 -12.21 -27.15 -19.62
C PHE A 456 -11.12 -26.22 -20.09
N ARG A 457 -11.37 -24.92 -19.88
CA ARG A 457 -10.33 -23.88 -20.03
C ARG A 457 -9.53 -23.75 -18.72
N THR A 458 -8.33 -23.28 -18.80
CA THR A 458 -7.49 -23.02 -17.62
C THR A 458 -8.14 -22.01 -16.68
N SER A 459 -8.81 -21.00 -17.24
CA SER A 459 -9.58 -20.00 -16.50
C SER A 459 -10.71 -20.58 -15.64
N ASP A 460 -11.18 -21.80 -15.92
CA ASP A 460 -12.22 -22.45 -15.11
C ASP A 460 -11.71 -22.88 -13.72
N TYR A 461 -10.37 -22.93 -13.54
CA TYR A 461 -9.72 -23.30 -12.27
C TYR A 461 -9.33 -22.10 -11.40
N VAL A 462 -9.45 -20.88 -11.92
CA VAL A 462 -9.13 -19.63 -11.21
C VAL A 462 -10.35 -18.73 -11.02
N PRO A 463 -11.56 -19.27 -10.94
CA PRO A 463 -12.84 -18.61 -11.22
C PRO A 463 -12.69 -17.30 -12.02
N MET A 464 -12.56 -17.44 -13.35
CA MET A 464 -12.31 -16.31 -14.25
C MET A 464 -13.14 -16.43 -15.52
N TYR A 465 -13.82 -15.35 -15.88
CA TYR A 465 -14.54 -15.24 -17.14
C TYR A 465 -13.80 -14.31 -18.10
N ALA A 466 -13.51 -14.78 -19.30
CA ALA A 466 -12.96 -14.00 -20.41
C ALA A 466 -13.93 -14.06 -21.59
N ASN A 467 -14.32 -12.87 -22.12
CA ASN A 467 -15.19 -12.81 -23.29
C ASN A 467 -14.41 -12.95 -24.61
N GLU A 468 -15.12 -12.93 -25.75
CA GLU A 468 -14.56 -13.09 -27.08
C GLU A 468 -13.62 -11.96 -27.54
N HIS A 469 -13.60 -10.85 -26.82
CA HIS A 469 -12.72 -9.68 -27.06
C HIS A 469 -11.42 -9.73 -26.25
N VAL A 470 -11.15 -10.84 -25.57
CA VAL A 470 -9.86 -11.14 -24.92
C VAL A 470 -9.04 -12.01 -25.85
N LYS A 471 -7.82 -11.58 -26.16
CA LYS A 471 -6.89 -12.29 -27.08
C LYS A 471 -5.57 -12.60 -26.35
N ASP A 472 -4.94 -13.70 -26.76
CA ASP A 472 -3.61 -14.10 -26.29
C ASP A 472 -3.51 -14.18 -24.73
N LEU A 473 -4.54 -14.74 -24.09
CA LEU A 473 -4.53 -15.06 -22.66
C LEU A 473 -3.78 -16.36 -22.43
N LYS A 474 -2.75 -16.34 -21.59
CA LYS A 474 -1.86 -17.47 -21.29
C LYS A 474 -1.68 -17.65 -19.79
N PHE A 475 -1.61 -18.93 -19.38
CA PHE A 475 -1.24 -19.34 -18.04
C PHE A 475 -0.03 -20.27 -18.15
N ILE A 476 1.14 -19.81 -17.69
CA ILE A 476 2.40 -20.55 -17.82
C ILE A 476 3.09 -20.72 -16.47
N THR A 477 3.98 -21.69 -16.38
CA THR A 477 4.95 -21.79 -15.27
C THR A 477 6.23 -21.05 -15.63
N THR A 478 7.06 -20.72 -14.64
CA THR A 478 8.40 -20.13 -14.90
C THR A 478 9.28 -21.06 -15.75
N ALA A 479 9.14 -22.38 -15.60
CA ALA A 479 9.87 -23.34 -16.41
C ALA A 479 9.49 -23.23 -17.90
N GLU A 480 8.21 -23.04 -18.21
CA GLU A 480 7.71 -22.82 -19.57
C GLU A 480 8.15 -21.45 -20.12
N ALA A 481 8.15 -20.42 -19.30
CA ALA A 481 8.63 -19.10 -19.67
C ALA A 481 10.12 -19.12 -20.08
N THR A 482 10.96 -19.87 -19.36
CA THR A 482 12.40 -19.98 -19.64
C THR A 482 12.74 -20.91 -20.79
N ALA A 483 11.88 -21.90 -21.11
CA ALA A 483 12.10 -22.84 -22.22
C ALA A 483 11.93 -22.19 -23.62
N GLY A 484 11.35 -21.01 -23.71
CA GLY A 484 10.97 -20.35 -24.98
C GLY A 484 9.83 -21.09 -25.69
N PRO A 485 9.30 -20.55 -26.79
CA PRO A 485 8.32 -21.26 -27.57
C PRO A 485 8.96 -22.55 -28.12
N ALA A 486 8.42 -23.71 -27.75
CA ALA A 486 8.84 -24.96 -28.32
C ALA A 486 8.71 -24.85 -29.85
N GLY A 487 9.83 -24.95 -30.57
CA GLY A 487 9.83 -24.94 -32.01
C GLY A 487 9.04 -26.14 -32.57
N GLY A 488 7.75 -25.98 -32.62
CA GLY A 488 6.82 -26.89 -33.24
C GLY A 488 6.83 -26.64 -34.76
N GLU A 489 7.64 -27.39 -35.52
CA GLU A 489 7.35 -27.59 -36.93
C GLU A 489 5.95 -28.20 -37.03
N VAL A 490 4.99 -27.37 -37.42
CA VAL A 490 3.69 -27.86 -37.87
C VAL A 490 3.92 -28.55 -39.23
N SER A 491 4.12 -29.86 -39.20
CA SER A 491 4.04 -30.71 -40.38
C SER A 491 2.58 -30.67 -40.85
N ILE A 492 2.31 -29.85 -41.86
CA ILE A 492 1.05 -29.91 -42.59
C ILE A 492 1.13 -31.19 -43.46
N ALA A 493 0.54 -32.28 -43.00
CA ALA A 493 0.24 -33.40 -43.89
C ALA A 493 -0.87 -32.93 -44.84
N SER A 494 -0.55 -32.79 -46.11
CA SER A 494 -1.53 -32.60 -47.20
C SER A 494 -2.35 -33.87 -47.43
N PRO A 495 -3.61 -33.74 -47.95
CA PRO A 495 -4.66 -34.74 -47.98
C PRO A 495 -4.37 -35.97 -48.84
#